data_1d4c49bd70b732373898d0e47c1e241b
#
_entry.id   1d4c49bd70b732373898d0e47c1e241b
#
_cell.length_a   1.000
_cell.length_b   1.000
_cell.length_c   1.000
_cell.angle_alpha   90.00
_cell.angle_beta   90.00
_cell.angle_gamma   90.00
#
_symmetry.space_group_name_H-M   'P 1'
#
loop_
_entity.id
_entity.type
_entity.pdbx_description
1 polymer ?
#
loop_
_entity_poly.entity_id
_entity_poly.type
_entity_poly.pdbx_seq_one_letter_code
_entity_poly.pdbx_strand_id
1 'polypeptide(L)'
;GADVRAGKNGMEVPDHGPFAQKEWPDQEKGFARMIEIIDSDVGRILDRLDELGLAQNTLVLFSSDNGPHQEGGHKMNYFDSNGPLRGMKRDLYEGGIRVPLIVQWPGHIRPGLESDHISGFQDILPTLAEIAGKGVADTDGISFVPTLLGDGGQQKKHPHLYWEFYEQGGKRAMRKGFWKAVQRNMRRSQNSSTELYDLSQDLGEKVD
;
A
#
# COMPACT_ATOMS: atom_id res chain seq x y z
N GLY A 1 -5.38 16.54 -3.47
CA GLY A 1 -5.91 17.40 -4.51
C GLY A 1 -5.92 16.63 -5.80
N ALA A 2 -6.99 16.81 -6.64
CA ALA A 2 -6.98 16.24 -7.97
C ALA A 2 -5.67 16.64 -8.65
N ASP A 3 -4.94 15.68 -9.19
CA ASP A 3 -3.71 16.01 -9.89
C ASP A 3 -4.08 16.79 -11.15
N VAL A 4 -3.88 18.09 -11.07
CA VAL A 4 -4.21 19.06 -12.15
C VAL A 4 -3.42 18.75 -13.43
N ARG A 5 -2.41 17.88 -13.33
CA ARG A 5 -1.51 17.50 -14.41
C ARG A 5 -1.96 16.28 -15.20
N ALA A 6 -2.86 15.48 -14.66
CA ALA A 6 -3.47 14.41 -15.45
C ALA A 6 -4.45 15.05 -16.44
N GLY A 7 -3.99 15.31 -17.64
CA GLY A 7 -4.79 15.91 -18.72
C GLY A 7 -6.03 15.07 -19.05
N LYS A 8 -6.91 15.60 -19.90
CA LYS A 8 -8.14 14.91 -20.34
C LYS A 8 -7.89 13.51 -20.94
N ASN A 9 -6.67 13.22 -21.35
CA ASN A 9 -6.27 12.01 -22.06
C ASN A 9 -5.44 11.03 -21.23
N GLY A 10 -5.47 11.12 -19.89
CA GLY A 10 -4.79 10.18 -19.02
C GLY A 10 -3.59 10.76 -18.28
N MET A 11 -2.71 9.86 -17.82
CA MET A 11 -1.49 10.22 -17.09
C MET A 11 -0.48 10.88 -18.00
N GLU A 12 0.25 11.88 -17.49
CA GLU A 12 1.36 12.50 -18.17
C GLU A 12 2.54 11.54 -18.24
N VAL A 13 2.76 10.95 -19.40
CA VAL A 13 3.89 10.08 -19.72
C VAL A 13 4.57 10.57 -20.99
N PRO A 14 5.90 10.36 -21.17
CA PRO A 14 6.59 10.84 -22.38
C PRO A 14 6.07 10.17 -23.66
N ASP A 15 5.66 8.92 -23.56
CA ASP A 15 5.06 8.11 -24.61
C ASP A 15 4.32 6.92 -24.00
N HIS A 16 3.63 6.13 -24.79
CA HIS A 16 2.96 4.90 -24.33
C HIS A 16 3.89 3.66 -24.37
N GLY A 17 5.16 3.80 -24.77
CA GLY A 17 6.15 2.73 -24.78
C GLY A 17 5.64 1.42 -25.41
N PRO A 18 5.83 0.28 -24.75
CA PRO A 18 5.40 -1.03 -25.26
C PRO A 18 3.88 -1.18 -25.40
N PHE A 19 3.10 -0.23 -24.83
CA PHE A 19 1.64 -0.27 -24.87
C PHE A 19 1.05 0.56 -26.03
N ALA A 20 1.87 1.26 -26.83
CA ALA A 20 1.40 2.14 -27.89
C ALA A 20 0.49 1.45 -28.91
N GLN A 21 0.79 0.20 -29.25
CA GLN A 21 0.04 -0.61 -30.23
C GLN A 21 -1.09 -1.45 -29.64
N LYS A 22 -1.32 -1.36 -28.31
CA LYS A 22 -2.45 -2.05 -27.68
C LYS A 22 -3.77 -1.36 -28.05
N GLU A 23 -4.83 -2.13 -28.23
CA GLU A 23 -6.19 -1.62 -28.45
C GLU A 23 -6.85 -1.18 -27.11
N TRP A 24 -6.10 -0.47 -26.28
CA TRP A 24 -6.55 0.07 -25.00
C TRP A 24 -6.87 1.55 -25.14
N PRO A 25 -7.77 2.10 -24.32
CA PRO A 25 -7.90 3.54 -24.19
C PRO A 25 -6.56 4.20 -23.81
N ASP A 26 -6.32 5.41 -24.28
CA ASP A 26 -5.04 6.10 -24.05
C ASP A 26 -4.76 6.33 -22.55
N GLN A 27 -5.82 6.54 -21.75
CA GLN A 27 -5.71 6.64 -20.28
C GLN A 27 -5.12 5.38 -19.66
N GLU A 28 -5.52 4.21 -20.16
CA GLU A 28 -5.04 2.92 -19.64
C GLU A 28 -3.62 2.61 -20.14
N LYS A 29 -3.29 3.00 -21.40
CA LYS A 29 -1.91 2.94 -21.87
C LYS A 29 -0.98 3.81 -21.05
N GLY A 30 -1.41 5.04 -20.73
CA GLY A 30 -0.67 5.98 -19.90
C GLY A 30 -0.45 5.43 -18.48
N PHE A 31 -1.49 4.86 -17.88
CA PHE A 31 -1.38 4.23 -16.55
C PHE A 31 -0.39 3.05 -16.54
N ALA A 32 -0.52 2.13 -17.51
CA ALA A 32 0.39 1.00 -17.63
C ALA A 32 1.85 1.44 -17.87
N ARG A 33 2.03 2.49 -18.71
CA ARG A 33 3.35 3.06 -18.98
C ARG A 33 3.98 3.68 -17.74
N MET A 34 3.19 4.36 -16.92
CA MET A 34 3.66 4.93 -15.67
C MET A 34 4.15 3.85 -14.70
N ILE A 35 3.42 2.75 -14.57
CA ILE A 35 3.84 1.60 -13.74
C ILE A 35 5.15 0.99 -14.28
N GLU A 36 5.26 0.81 -15.57
CA GLU A 36 6.47 0.26 -16.21
C GLU A 36 7.69 1.20 -16.03
N ILE A 37 7.49 2.51 -16.09
CA ILE A 37 8.56 3.50 -15.81
C ILE A 37 9.01 3.37 -14.35
N ILE A 38 8.08 3.29 -13.39
CA ILE A 38 8.40 3.12 -11.96
C ILE A 38 9.20 1.82 -11.76
N ASP A 39 8.76 0.71 -12.34
CA ASP A 39 9.46 -0.58 -12.26
C ASP A 39 10.89 -0.49 -12.81
N SER A 40 11.05 0.11 -13.98
CA SER A 40 12.35 0.36 -14.61
C SER A 40 13.26 1.25 -13.73
N ASP A 41 12.71 2.30 -13.13
CA ASP A 41 13.49 3.20 -12.28
C ASP A 41 13.92 2.52 -10.97
N VAL A 42 13.06 1.68 -10.37
CA VAL A 42 13.44 0.84 -9.23
C VAL A 42 14.57 -0.10 -9.62
N GLY A 43 14.48 -0.77 -10.77
CA GLY A 43 15.56 -1.62 -11.29
C GLY A 43 16.89 -0.86 -11.40
N ARG A 44 16.88 0.32 -12.02
CA ARG A 44 18.07 1.18 -12.14
C ARG A 44 18.68 1.58 -10.80
N ILE A 45 17.85 1.82 -9.79
CA ILE A 45 18.33 2.12 -8.43
C ILE A 45 19.02 0.90 -7.82
N LEU A 46 18.43 -0.28 -7.96
CA LEU A 46 18.99 -1.53 -7.44
C LEU A 46 20.31 -1.86 -8.14
N ASP A 47 20.37 -1.78 -9.46
CA ASP A 47 21.60 -1.97 -10.24
C ASP A 47 22.70 -1.01 -9.78
N ARG A 48 22.32 0.25 -9.52
CA ARG A 48 23.29 1.25 -9.06
C ARG A 48 23.83 0.96 -7.66
N LEU A 49 23.02 0.43 -6.76
CA LEU A 49 23.47 -0.02 -5.44
C LEU A 49 24.46 -1.19 -5.56
N ASP A 50 24.22 -2.12 -6.47
CA ASP A 50 25.13 -3.24 -6.74
C ASP A 50 26.46 -2.77 -7.36
N GLU A 51 26.42 -1.93 -8.37
CA GLU A 51 27.62 -1.32 -9.00
C GLU A 51 28.52 -0.60 -8.01
N LEU A 52 27.91 0.06 -7.01
CA LEU A 52 28.64 0.79 -5.97
C LEU A 52 29.07 -0.08 -4.80
N GLY A 53 28.74 -1.37 -4.78
CA GLY A 53 29.01 -2.28 -3.68
C GLY A 53 28.26 -1.93 -2.38
N LEU A 54 27.10 -1.23 -2.50
CA LEU A 54 26.32 -0.75 -1.36
C LEU A 54 25.13 -1.67 -1.03
N ALA A 55 24.74 -2.59 -1.91
CA ALA A 55 23.53 -3.39 -1.77
C ALA A 55 23.41 -4.13 -0.44
N GLN A 56 24.51 -4.74 0.05
CA GLN A 56 24.50 -5.48 1.31
C GLN A 56 24.34 -4.58 2.55
N ASN A 57 24.64 -3.29 2.43
CA ASN A 57 24.52 -2.31 3.51
C ASN A 57 23.34 -1.35 3.29
N THR A 58 22.41 -1.69 2.41
CA THR A 58 21.23 -0.87 2.10
C THR A 58 19.96 -1.70 2.23
N LEU A 59 19.07 -1.24 3.10
CA LEU A 59 17.69 -1.74 3.19
C LEU A 59 16.83 -0.96 2.20
N VAL A 60 16.21 -1.66 1.26
CA VAL A 60 15.26 -1.08 0.31
C VAL A 60 13.84 -1.52 0.68
N LEU A 61 12.94 -0.55 0.87
CA LEU A 61 11.51 -0.79 1.05
C LEU A 61 10.75 -0.19 -0.13
N PHE A 62 9.91 -0.98 -0.76
CA PHE A 62 9.01 -0.52 -1.82
C PHE A 62 7.56 -0.74 -1.37
N SER A 63 6.75 0.30 -1.46
CA SER A 63 5.33 0.26 -1.10
C SER A 63 4.55 1.33 -1.84
N SER A 64 3.23 1.36 -1.64
CA SER A 64 2.34 2.45 -2.05
C SER A 64 1.76 3.13 -0.83
N ASP A 65 1.43 4.41 -0.94
CA ASP A 65 0.80 5.19 0.14
C ASP A 65 -0.69 4.89 0.31
N ASN A 66 -1.34 4.39 -0.74
CA ASN A 66 -2.75 4.00 -0.75
C ASN A 66 -3.05 2.97 -1.85
N GLY A 67 -4.25 2.43 -1.83
CA GLY A 67 -4.75 1.56 -2.89
C GLY A 67 -4.91 2.26 -4.25
N PRO A 68 -5.35 1.53 -5.30
CA PRO A 68 -5.46 2.06 -6.65
C PRO A 68 -6.39 3.27 -6.74
N HIS A 69 -6.21 4.08 -7.77
CA HIS A 69 -6.96 5.31 -8.00
C HIS A 69 -7.66 5.33 -9.37
N GLN A 70 -8.49 6.35 -9.60
CA GLN A 70 -9.16 6.60 -10.88
C GLN A 70 -8.82 8.00 -11.43
N GLU A 71 -7.66 8.51 -11.12
CA GLU A 71 -7.20 9.82 -11.57
C GLU A 71 -6.76 9.76 -13.04
N GLY A 72 -6.79 10.87 -13.75
CA GLY A 72 -6.42 10.94 -15.16
C GLY A 72 -7.32 10.17 -16.11
N GLY A 73 -8.53 9.79 -15.69
CA GLY A 73 -9.47 9.02 -16.51
C GLY A 73 -9.21 7.51 -16.54
N HIS A 74 -8.15 7.04 -15.86
CA HIS A 74 -7.92 5.62 -15.63
C HIS A 74 -9.07 5.00 -14.84
N LYS A 75 -9.42 3.77 -15.19
CA LYS A 75 -10.46 3.00 -14.49
C LYS A 75 -9.81 1.82 -13.75
N MET A 76 -9.83 1.87 -12.43
CA MET A 76 -9.28 0.85 -11.56
C MET A 76 -9.69 -0.59 -11.98
N ASN A 77 -10.95 -0.77 -12.39
CA ASN A 77 -11.47 -2.08 -12.81
C ASN A 77 -10.96 -2.54 -14.19
N TYR A 78 -10.26 -1.68 -14.95
CA TYR A 78 -9.76 -2.05 -16.27
C TYR A 78 -8.68 -3.13 -16.18
N PHE A 79 -7.78 -2.99 -15.21
CA PHE A 79 -6.71 -3.95 -14.91
C PHE A 79 -6.98 -4.78 -13.66
N ASP A 80 -8.16 -4.66 -13.04
CA ASP A 80 -8.46 -5.31 -11.75
C ASP A 80 -7.40 -5.01 -10.68
N SER A 81 -7.03 -3.72 -10.57
CA SER A 81 -5.82 -3.26 -9.85
C SER A 81 -5.79 -3.59 -8.36
N ASN A 82 -6.92 -3.87 -7.73
CA ASN A 82 -7.03 -4.27 -6.33
C ASN A 82 -7.55 -5.71 -6.15
N GLY A 83 -7.71 -6.47 -7.25
CA GLY A 83 -8.18 -7.85 -7.19
C GLY A 83 -9.48 -7.99 -6.40
N PRO A 84 -9.56 -8.92 -5.42
CA PRO A 84 -10.78 -9.16 -4.67
C PRO A 84 -11.11 -8.07 -3.64
N LEU A 85 -10.20 -7.12 -3.38
CA LEU A 85 -10.34 -6.14 -2.32
C LEU A 85 -11.31 -5.03 -2.70
N ARG A 86 -12.22 -4.68 -1.79
CA ARG A 86 -13.16 -3.58 -1.97
C ARG A 86 -12.50 -2.22 -1.75
N GLY A 87 -12.94 -1.23 -2.52
CA GLY A 87 -12.53 0.15 -2.36
C GLY A 87 -11.26 0.52 -3.13
N MET A 88 -10.85 1.77 -3.01
CA MET A 88 -9.72 2.38 -3.72
C MET A 88 -9.16 3.53 -2.89
N LYS A 89 -8.20 4.26 -3.43
CA LYS A 89 -7.68 5.52 -2.85
C LYS A 89 -8.80 6.36 -2.25
N ARG A 90 -8.64 6.82 -1.02
CA ARG A 90 -9.59 7.53 -0.14
C ARG A 90 -10.65 6.65 0.51
N ASP A 91 -10.71 5.35 0.24
CA ASP A 91 -11.55 4.44 1.01
C ASP A 91 -10.77 3.81 2.17
N LEU A 92 -11.50 3.41 3.21
CA LEU A 92 -10.95 2.66 4.35
C LEU A 92 -11.30 1.18 4.32
N TYR A 93 -11.87 0.70 3.21
CA TYR A 93 -11.95 -0.72 2.89
C TYR A 93 -10.56 -1.26 2.52
N GLU A 94 -10.40 -2.58 2.55
CA GLU A 94 -9.09 -3.21 2.30
C GLU A 94 -8.43 -2.73 1.00
N GLY A 95 -9.19 -2.56 -0.09
CA GLY A 95 -8.66 -2.08 -1.37
C GLY A 95 -8.12 -0.64 -1.33
N GLY A 96 -8.51 0.16 -0.35
CA GLY A 96 -7.99 1.53 -0.20
C GLY A 96 -6.75 1.64 0.70
N ILE A 97 -6.56 0.68 1.62
CA ILE A 97 -5.52 0.75 2.67
C ILE A 97 -4.56 -0.43 2.70
N ARG A 98 -4.92 -1.58 2.11
CA ARG A 98 -4.04 -2.74 2.00
C ARG A 98 -3.19 -2.62 0.75
N VAL A 99 -1.92 -2.29 0.95
CA VAL A 99 -0.95 -2.03 -0.11
C VAL A 99 0.19 -3.06 -0.07
N PRO A 100 0.89 -3.30 -1.19
CA PRO A 100 2.05 -4.16 -1.19
C PRO A 100 3.17 -3.54 -0.35
N LEU A 101 3.95 -4.39 0.33
CA LEU A 101 5.23 -4.03 0.94
C LEU A 101 6.27 -5.06 0.49
N ILE A 102 7.28 -4.62 -0.22
CA ILE A 102 8.41 -5.44 -0.67
C ILE A 102 9.66 -4.92 0.01
N VAL A 103 10.45 -5.82 0.60
CA VAL A 103 11.65 -5.44 1.32
C VAL A 103 12.84 -6.26 0.82
N GLN A 104 13.93 -5.58 0.49
CA GLN A 104 15.18 -6.21 0.08
C GLN A 104 16.33 -5.73 0.96
N TRP A 105 17.09 -6.67 1.50
CA TRP A 105 18.33 -6.41 2.23
C TRP A 105 19.27 -7.62 2.08
N PRO A 106 20.08 -7.65 1.03
CA PRO A 106 20.96 -8.78 0.73
C PRO A 106 21.87 -9.14 1.91
N GLY A 107 22.02 -10.42 2.18
CA GLY A 107 22.82 -10.90 3.33
C GLY A 107 22.10 -10.86 4.69
N HIS A 108 20.97 -10.16 4.81
CA HIS A 108 20.21 -10.05 6.06
C HIS A 108 18.81 -10.66 5.94
N ILE A 109 18.08 -10.36 4.89
CA ILE A 109 16.73 -10.92 4.64
C ILE A 109 16.86 -12.07 3.64
N ARG A 110 16.27 -13.23 3.99
CA ARG A 110 16.25 -14.40 3.09
C ARG A 110 15.39 -14.11 1.85
N PRO A 111 15.92 -14.32 0.63
CA PRO A 111 15.12 -14.21 -0.58
C PRO A 111 13.88 -15.12 -0.57
N GLY A 112 12.76 -14.61 -1.11
CA GLY A 112 11.52 -15.36 -1.21
C GLY A 112 10.79 -15.58 0.12
N LEU A 113 11.13 -14.83 1.17
CA LEU A 113 10.37 -14.82 2.42
C LEU A 113 9.03 -14.12 2.18
N GLU A 114 7.93 -14.77 2.53
CA GLU A 114 6.59 -14.20 2.56
C GLU A 114 6.06 -14.17 3.99
N SER A 115 5.22 -13.18 4.31
CA SER A 115 4.65 -13.02 5.64
C SER A 115 3.25 -12.42 5.60
N ASP A 116 2.35 -12.98 6.42
CA ASP A 116 1.01 -12.45 6.69
C ASP A 116 0.98 -11.46 7.86
N HIS A 117 2.15 -10.95 8.30
CA HIS A 117 2.20 -9.97 9.37
C HIS A 117 1.48 -8.68 8.96
N ILE A 118 0.57 -8.22 9.82
CA ILE A 118 -0.18 -6.99 9.60
C ILE A 118 0.58 -5.84 10.23
N SER A 119 1.03 -4.90 9.40
CA SER A 119 1.75 -3.69 9.81
C SER A 119 1.12 -2.43 9.21
N GLY A 120 1.51 -1.28 9.71
CA GLY A 120 1.15 0.02 9.15
C GLY A 120 2.37 0.92 8.96
N PHE A 121 2.20 2.08 8.30
CA PHE A 121 3.31 3.00 8.06
C PHE A 121 3.95 3.54 9.35
N GLN A 122 3.20 3.59 10.47
CA GLN A 122 3.75 3.95 11.78
C GLN A 122 4.83 2.97 12.25
N ASP A 123 4.88 1.77 11.71
CA ASP A 123 5.84 0.71 12.09
C ASP A 123 7.21 0.89 11.41
N ILE A 124 7.27 1.69 10.35
CA ILE A 124 8.53 1.94 9.61
C ILE A 124 9.56 2.61 10.52
N LEU A 125 9.17 3.64 11.26
CA LEU A 125 10.11 4.36 12.14
C LEU A 125 10.76 3.46 13.19
N PRO A 126 10.02 2.71 14.04
CA PRO A 126 10.64 1.82 15.01
C PRO A 126 11.42 0.67 14.37
N THR A 127 11.03 0.20 13.19
CA THR A 127 11.78 -0.83 12.45
C THR A 127 13.14 -0.31 12.01
N LEU A 128 13.20 0.87 11.39
CA LEU A 128 14.45 1.47 10.94
C LEU A 128 15.36 1.85 12.13
N ALA A 129 14.76 2.34 13.22
CA ALA A 129 15.51 2.66 14.43
C ALA A 129 16.15 1.42 15.06
N GLU A 130 15.42 0.32 15.15
CA GLU A 130 15.94 -0.95 15.66
C GLU A 130 17.11 -1.46 14.80
N ILE A 131 16.98 -1.43 13.47
CA ILE A 131 18.05 -1.79 12.54
C ILE A 131 19.28 -0.92 12.74
N ALA A 132 19.08 0.38 13.00
CA ALA A 132 20.16 1.33 13.27
C ALA A 132 20.73 1.25 14.70
N GLY A 133 20.27 0.31 15.53
CA GLY A 133 20.69 0.18 16.93
C GLY A 133 20.26 1.35 17.81
N LYS A 134 19.13 1.98 17.49
CA LYS A 134 18.54 3.12 18.22
C LYS A 134 17.19 2.75 18.80
N GLY A 135 16.88 3.33 19.95
CA GLY A 135 15.53 3.28 20.52
C GLY A 135 14.66 4.40 19.94
N VAL A 136 13.35 4.16 19.92
CA VAL A 136 12.33 5.18 19.64
C VAL A 136 11.41 5.25 20.84
N ALA A 137 11.27 6.44 21.42
CA ALA A 137 10.30 6.71 22.47
C ALA A 137 8.99 7.23 21.85
N ASP A 138 7.87 7.00 22.55
CA ASP A 138 6.55 7.59 22.25
C ASP A 138 6.07 7.37 20.81
N THR A 139 6.10 6.10 20.35
CA THR A 139 5.55 5.72 19.05
C THR A 139 4.43 4.69 19.19
N ASP A 140 3.38 4.85 18.38
CA ASP A 140 2.31 3.84 18.23
C ASP A 140 2.75 2.66 17.34
N GLY A 141 3.91 2.78 16.69
CA GLY A 141 4.46 1.75 15.81
C GLY A 141 5.11 0.60 16.57
N ILE A 142 5.08 -0.56 15.96
CA ILE A 142 5.75 -1.79 16.43
C ILE A 142 6.75 -2.21 15.35
N SER A 143 8.01 -2.35 15.74
CA SER A 143 9.03 -2.84 14.82
C SER A 143 8.68 -4.23 14.25
N PHE A 144 8.85 -4.40 12.95
CA PHE A 144 8.69 -5.68 12.27
C PHE A 144 10.01 -6.33 11.85
N VAL A 145 11.12 -5.96 12.49
CA VAL A 145 12.44 -6.60 12.30
C VAL A 145 12.37 -8.13 12.47
N PRO A 146 11.70 -8.71 13.50
CA PRO A 146 11.59 -10.16 13.61
C PRO A 146 10.96 -10.80 12.38
N THR A 147 9.91 -10.18 11.82
CA THR A 147 9.28 -10.65 10.57
C THR A 147 10.25 -10.58 9.40
N LEU A 148 11.00 -9.49 9.23
CA LEU A 148 11.98 -9.32 8.16
C LEU A 148 13.09 -10.37 8.21
N LEU A 149 13.52 -10.74 9.41
CA LEU A 149 14.59 -11.73 9.62
C LEU A 149 14.09 -13.19 9.63
N GLY A 150 12.77 -13.40 9.42
CA GLY A 150 12.18 -14.74 9.36
C GLY A 150 11.85 -15.35 10.74
N ASP A 151 11.91 -14.55 11.80
CA ASP A 151 11.55 -14.93 13.17
C ASP A 151 10.15 -14.43 13.56
N GLY A 152 9.17 -14.80 12.75
CA GLY A 152 7.78 -14.38 12.95
C GLY A 152 7.18 -14.81 14.29
N GLY A 153 7.76 -15.80 14.96
CA GLY A 153 7.36 -16.25 16.30
C GLY A 153 7.61 -15.19 17.39
N GLN A 154 8.60 -14.33 17.20
CA GLN A 154 8.94 -13.23 18.13
C GLN A 154 8.22 -11.92 17.75
N GLN A 155 7.51 -11.91 16.63
CA GLN A 155 6.87 -10.69 16.14
C GLN A 155 5.71 -10.26 17.03
N LYS A 156 5.85 -9.08 17.64
CA LYS A 156 4.75 -8.41 18.35
C LYS A 156 3.68 -7.96 17.37
N LYS A 157 2.43 -8.06 17.76
CA LYS A 157 1.27 -7.68 16.93
C LYS A 157 0.58 -6.47 17.52
N HIS A 158 0.04 -5.63 16.66
CA HIS A 158 -0.87 -4.58 17.09
C HIS A 158 -2.12 -5.18 17.73
N PRO A 159 -2.59 -4.63 18.87
CA PRO A 159 -3.87 -5.02 19.45
C PRO A 159 -5.04 -4.65 18.52
N HIS A 160 -4.88 -3.57 17.78
CA HIS A 160 -5.77 -3.11 16.70
C HIS A 160 -5.02 -2.08 15.84
N LEU A 161 -5.52 -1.87 14.63
CA LEU A 161 -5.15 -0.74 13.76
C LEU A 161 -6.36 0.16 13.59
N TYR A 162 -6.12 1.47 13.50
CA TYR A 162 -7.16 2.49 13.41
C TYR A 162 -6.81 3.52 12.34
N TRP A 163 -7.83 3.94 11.57
CA TRP A 163 -7.71 4.93 10.50
C TRP A 163 -8.85 5.94 10.59
N GLU A 164 -8.54 7.18 10.26
CA GLU A 164 -9.51 8.25 10.02
C GLU A 164 -9.22 8.94 8.69
N PHE A 165 -10.28 9.29 7.98
CA PHE A 165 -10.22 10.05 6.74
C PHE A 165 -11.35 11.07 6.72
N TYR A 166 -10.99 12.35 6.77
CA TYR A 166 -11.95 13.43 7.02
C TYR A 166 -12.71 13.93 5.79
N GLU A 167 -12.24 13.62 4.59
CA GLU A 167 -12.94 14.00 3.35
C GLU A 167 -14.16 13.12 3.10
N GLN A 168 -14.97 13.51 2.10
CA GLN A 168 -16.15 12.74 1.64
C GLN A 168 -17.15 12.39 2.74
N GLY A 169 -17.38 13.30 3.68
CA GLY A 169 -18.30 13.11 4.79
C GLY A 169 -17.69 12.51 6.06
N GLY A 170 -16.41 12.20 6.04
CA GLY A 170 -15.67 11.59 7.13
C GLY A 170 -15.89 10.07 7.21
N LYS A 171 -14.80 9.35 7.36
CA LYS A 171 -14.76 7.89 7.49
C LYS A 171 -13.80 7.53 8.62
N ARG A 172 -14.05 6.43 9.29
CA ARG A 172 -13.09 5.77 10.18
C ARG A 172 -13.19 4.26 10.05
N ALA A 173 -12.09 3.56 10.31
CA ALA A 173 -12.07 2.12 10.36
C ALA A 173 -11.19 1.64 11.51
N MET A 174 -11.52 0.46 12.02
CA MET A 174 -10.72 -0.26 13.01
C MET A 174 -10.60 -1.72 12.56
N ARG A 175 -9.40 -2.25 12.64
CA ARG A 175 -9.13 -3.67 12.42
C ARG A 175 -8.55 -4.30 13.69
N LYS A 176 -9.14 -5.42 14.12
CA LYS A 176 -8.64 -6.24 15.22
C LYS A 176 -8.60 -7.70 14.78
N GLY A 177 -7.41 -8.21 14.49
CA GLY A 177 -7.27 -9.53 13.88
C GLY A 177 -7.96 -9.59 12.52
N PHE A 178 -8.92 -10.50 12.38
CA PHE A 178 -9.74 -10.63 11.16
C PHE A 178 -10.99 -9.73 11.14
N TRP A 179 -11.40 -9.20 12.28
CA TRP A 179 -12.56 -8.32 12.36
C TRP A 179 -12.20 -6.90 11.93
N LYS A 180 -13.02 -6.33 11.08
CA LYS A 180 -12.88 -4.94 10.63
C LYS A 180 -14.21 -4.21 10.65
N ALA A 181 -14.23 -3.09 11.37
CA ALA A 181 -15.36 -2.17 11.38
C ALA A 181 -15.03 -0.95 10.51
N VAL A 182 -15.99 -0.53 9.68
CA VAL A 182 -15.90 0.67 8.85
C VAL A 182 -17.10 1.56 9.13
N GLN A 183 -16.87 2.81 9.50
CA GLN A 183 -17.92 3.81 9.65
C GLN A 183 -17.78 4.90 8.62
N ARG A 184 -18.89 5.22 7.94
CA ARG A 184 -18.97 6.27 6.92
C ARG A 184 -19.87 7.42 7.40
N ASN A 185 -19.72 8.57 6.73
CA ASN A 185 -20.56 9.76 6.96
C ASN A 185 -20.54 10.26 8.41
N MET A 186 -19.40 10.21 9.08
CA MET A 186 -19.24 10.60 10.49
C MET A 186 -19.72 12.04 10.78
N ARG A 187 -19.66 12.94 9.81
CA ARG A 187 -20.09 14.34 9.92
C ARG A 187 -21.62 14.52 9.80
N ARG A 188 -22.35 13.46 9.45
CA ARG A 188 -23.80 13.47 9.29
C ARG A 188 -24.42 12.50 10.29
N SER A 189 -24.68 12.96 11.51
CA SER A 189 -25.12 12.13 12.64
C SER A 189 -26.34 11.25 12.36
N GLN A 190 -27.23 11.64 11.44
CA GLN A 190 -28.43 10.88 11.08
C GLN A 190 -28.18 9.77 10.05
N ASN A 191 -27.02 9.73 9.37
CA ASN A 191 -26.72 8.79 8.30
C ASN A 191 -25.38 8.07 8.50
N SER A 192 -24.82 8.06 9.71
CA SER A 192 -23.63 7.27 9.98
C SER A 192 -24.03 5.82 10.19
N SER A 193 -23.52 4.93 9.35
CA SER A 193 -23.63 3.47 9.50
C SER A 193 -22.26 2.90 9.85
N THR A 194 -22.23 1.93 10.73
CA THR A 194 -21.05 1.12 11.00
C THR A 194 -21.28 -0.25 10.38
N GLU A 195 -20.37 -0.65 9.54
CA GLU A 195 -20.30 -1.94 8.87
C GLU A 195 -19.26 -2.80 9.59
N LEU A 196 -19.50 -4.12 9.73
CA LEU A 196 -18.59 -5.05 10.42
C LEU A 196 -18.32 -6.29 9.57
N TYR A 197 -17.06 -6.56 9.26
CA TYR A 197 -16.63 -7.63 8.36
C TYR A 197 -15.70 -8.62 9.04
N ASP A 198 -15.87 -9.91 8.73
CA ASP A 198 -14.90 -10.96 9.01
C ASP A 198 -14.02 -11.20 7.79
N LEU A 199 -12.85 -10.58 7.77
CA LEU A 199 -11.89 -10.68 6.66
C LEU A 199 -11.31 -12.09 6.47
N SER A 200 -11.52 -13.02 7.39
CA SER A 200 -11.12 -14.43 7.21
C SER A 200 -12.05 -15.18 6.25
N GLN A 201 -13.29 -14.71 6.11
CA GLN A 201 -14.33 -15.32 5.26
C GLN A 201 -14.74 -14.40 4.10
N ASP A 202 -14.65 -13.09 4.31
CA ASP A 202 -15.08 -12.05 3.38
C ASP A 202 -14.01 -10.98 3.21
N LEU A 203 -12.93 -11.33 2.52
CA LEU A 203 -11.85 -10.40 2.22
C LEU A 203 -12.31 -9.21 1.35
N GLY A 204 -13.39 -9.39 0.61
CA GLY A 204 -13.98 -8.38 -0.26
C GLY A 204 -14.96 -7.45 0.43
N GLU A 205 -15.20 -7.61 1.75
CA GLU A 205 -16.07 -6.74 2.55
C GLU A 205 -17.47 -6.57 1.92
N LYS A 206 -18.11 -7.70 1.52
CA LYS A 206 -19.40 -7.74 0.80
C LYS A 206 -20.57 -7.98 1.70
N VAL A 207 -20.36 -8.67 2.82
CA VAL A 207 -21.41 -9.11 3.75
C VAL A 207 -21.17 -8.45 5.11
N ASP A 208 -22.05 -7.47 5.45
CA ASP A 208 -22.07 -6.76 6.76
C ASP A 208 -22.86 -7.58 7.80
#